data_fe9af0d12f7d23859086a5d957ea1af7
#
_entry.id   fe9af0d12f7d23859086a5d957ea1af7
#
_cell.length_a   1.000
_cell.length_b   1.000
_cell.length_c   1.000
_cell.angle_alpha   90.00
_cell.angle_beta   90.00
_cell.angle_gamma   90.00
#
_symmetry.space_group_name_H-M   'P 1'
#
loop_
_entity.id
_entity.type
_entity.pdbx_description
1 polymer ?
#
loop_
_entity_poly.entity_id
_entity_poly.type
_entity_poly.pdbx_seq_one_letter_code
_entity_poly.pdbx_strand_id
1 'polypeptide(L)'
;LDTQSHTHLNVVFQSNSKEYKTTIKVSRSESQINKNEKAYTYKMANNIPIITMGRMYNKNAEDHSVEEFVESAKKISNQELAILDLRGNTGGQSWGANVWFQNFTGDPQIPQFSTLKLWSKINTYGLWQAYQTAKENSLFPPEELLEVKAELSVVNPTENCWIFTEGKEEKKQNTTKLIVLLDGNTASAAENLVLYLNTLENVVFIGTNTLGCFFSNANMKCILPNSEIEISYGDQLTFTNNCIEGTGFQPDIWIGGQDALERTLAFLEKNGEYRVNE
;
A
#
# COMPACT_ATOMS: atom_id res chain seq x y z
N LEU A 1 32.18 -10.77 -8.69
CA LEU A 1 31.45 -10.07 -9.75
C LEU A 1 31.86 -8.62 -9.72
N ASP A 2 32.43 -8.16 -10.82
CA ASP A 2 33.03 -6.83 -10.99
C ASP A 2 31.92 -5.77 -10.94
N THR A 3 31.98 -4.85 -9.98
CA THR A 3 30.97 -3.82 -9.71
C THR A 3 31.13 -2.60 -10.62
N GLN A 4 31.47 -2.78 -11.89
CA GLN A 4 31.39 -1.69 -12.85
C GLN A 4 29.92 -1.34 -13.06
N SER A 5 29.58 -0.10 -12.76
CA SER A 5 28.25 0.48 -12.92
C SER A 5 27.82 0.48 -14.39
N HIS A 6 27.17 -0.57 -14.83
CA HIS A 6 26.55 -0.59 -16.14
C HIS A 6 25.33 0.34 -16.09
N THR A 7 25.38 1.42 -16.84
CA THR A 7 24.26 2.38 -16.97
C THR A 7 23.21 1.92 -17.98
N HIS A 8 23.49 0.87 -18.74
CA HIS A 8 22.63 0.32 -19.76
C HIS A 8 22.73 -1.21 -19.81
N LEU A 9 21.56 -1.87 -19.93
CA LEU A 9 21.43 -3.30 -20.16
C LEU A 9 20.87 -3.53 -21.57
N ASN A 10 21.58 -4.31 -22.38
CA ASN A 10 21.04 -4.80 -23.64
C ASN A 10 20.22 -6.07 -23.37
N VAL A 11 18.94 -6.01 -23.60
CA VAL A 11 18.01 -7.12 -23.40
C VAL A 11 17.56 -7.66 -24.74
N VAL A 12 17.63 -8.99 -24.86
CA VAL A 12 17.12 -9.70 -26.04
C VAL A 12 16.03 -10.66 -25.53
N PHE A 13 14.85 -10.54 -26.10
CA PHE A 13 13.75 -11.46 -25.83
C PHE A 13 13.13 -11.97 -27.12
N GLN A 14 12.55 -13.17 -27.06
CA GLN A 14 11.95 -13.83 -28.20
C GLN A 14 10.44 -14.03 -27.94
N SER A 15 9.63 -13.65 -28.91
CA SER A 15 8.20 -13.91 -28.92
C SER A 15 7.74 -14.35 -30.29
N ASN A 16 6.99 -15.45 -30.38
CA ASN A 16 6.49 -16.00 -31.64
C ASN A 16 7.58 -16.17 -32.72
N SER A 17 8.73 -16.72 -32.34
CA SER A 17 9.90 -16.93 -33.19
C SER A 17 10.57 -15.65 -33.70
N LYS A 18 10.17 -14.47 -33.19
CA LYS A 18 10.84 -13.19 -33.47
C LYS A 18 11.68 -12.77 -32.30
N GLU A 19 12.89 -12.34 -32.62
CA GLU A 19 13.85 -11.79 -31.66
C GLU A 19 13.66 -10.26 -31.57
N TYR A 20 13.57 -9.74 -30.36
CA TYR A 20 13.46 -8.32 -30.06
C TYR A 20 14.66 -7.91 -29.21
N LYS A 21 15.32 -6.82 -29.60
CA LYS A 21 16.47 -6.26 -28.89
C LYS A 21 16.09 -4.88 -28.39
N THR A 22 16.34 -4.62 -27.13
CA THR A 22 16.16 -3.29 -26.54
C THR A 22 17.27 -3.01 -25.55
N THR A 23 17.54 -1.72 -25.33
CA THR A 23 18.51 -1.28 -24.33
C THR A 23 17.74 -0.56 -23.22
N ILE A 24 17.88 -1.07 -22.00
CA ILE A 24 17.26 -0.50 -20.82
C ILE A 24 18.29 0.35 -20.10
N LYS A 25 17.97 1.63 -19.88
CA LYS A 25 18.78 2.50 -19.02
C LYS A 25 18.57 2.12 -17.56
N VAL A 26 19.62 1.71 -16.90
CA VAL A 26 19.61 1.42 -15.46
C VAL A 26 20.10 2.66 -14.74
N SER A 27 19.25 3.29 -13.96
CA SER A 27 19.64 4.33 -13.02
C SER A 27 19.62 3.74 -11.61
N ARG A 28 20.72 3.83 -10.86
CA ARG A 28 20.65 3.70 -9.41
C ARG A 28 19.98 4.96 -8.89
N SER A 29 18.74 4.85 -8.50
CA SER A 29 18.13 5.82 -7.61
C SER A 29 18.70 5.55 -6.22
N GLU A 30 19.65 6.35 -5.79
CA GLU A 30 19.89 6.50 -4.38
C GLU A 30 18.70 7.28 -3.83
N SER A 31 17.68 6.54 -3.40
CA SER A 31 16.64 7.14 -2.58
C SER A 31 17.35 7.66 -1.33
N GLN A 32 17.45 8.96 -1.19
CA GLN A 32 17.79 9.61 0.07
C GLN A 32 16.59 9.40 1.03
N ILE A 33 16.37 8.14 1.40
CA ILE A 33 15.52 7.82 2.54
C ILE A 33 16.31 8.35 3.74
N ASN A 34 15.80 9.39 4.32
CA ASN A 34 16.35 9.97 5.54
C ASN A 34 16.32 8.86 6.61
N LYS A 35 17.48 8.20 6.85
CA LYS A 35 17.58 6.94 7.61
C LYS A 35 17.18 7.08 9.08
N ASN A 36 16.97 8.29 9.57
CA ASN A 36 16.75 8.61 10.98
C ASN A 36 15.35 9.13 11.33
N GLU A 37 14.44 9.30 10.39
CA GLU A 37 13.09 9.73 10.71
C GLU A 37 12.23 8.57 11.18
N LYS A 38 11.53 8.77 12.33
CA LYS A 38 10.48 7.86 12.76
C LYS A 38 9.39 7.82 11.69
N ALA A 39 8.96 6.60 11.31
CA ALA A 39 7.87 6.46 10.36
C ALA A 39 6.55 6.97 10.92
N TYR A 40 6.34 6.76 12.20
CA TYR A 40 5.13 7.10 12.92
C TYR A 40 5.36 8.27 13.87
N THR A 41 4.42 9.23 13.84
CA THR A 41 4.32 10.25 14.89
C THR A 41 2.85 10.50 15.24
N TYR A 42 2.61 10.79 16.52
CA TYR A 42 1.33 11.25 17.03
C TYR A 42 1.54 12.60 17.71
N LYS A 43 0.84 13.63 17.27
CA LYS A 43 0.96 15.00 17.82
C LYS A 43 -0.45 15.57 18.01
N MET A 44 -0.57 16.52 18.93
CA MET A 44 -1.77 17.31 19.08
C MET A 44 -1.53 18.72 18.56
N ALA A 45 -2.41 19.21 17.74
CA ALA A 45 -2.47 20.62 17.36
C ALA A 45 -3.82 21.18 17.83
N ASN A 46 -3.82 21.98 18.91
CA ASN A 46 -5.02 22.59 19.50
C ASN A 46 -6.21 21.63 19.61
N ASN A 47 -6.03 20.52 20.30
CA ASN A 47 -6.98 19.43 20.50
C ASN A 47 -7.30 18.56 19.28
N ILE A 48 -6.71 18.79 18.11
CA ILE A 48 -6.83 17.89 16.95
C ILE A 48 -5.66 16.92 16.95
N PRO A 49 -5.89 15.61 17.04
CA PRO A 49 -4.84 14.62 16.87
C PRO A 49 -4.38 14.57 15.40
N ILE A 50 -3.06 14.61 15.22
CA ILE A 50 -2.40 14.47 13.93
C ILE A 50 -1.54 13.23 13.99
N ILE A 51 -1.87 12.27 13.15
CA ILE A 51 -1.12 11.03 12.96
C ILE A 51 -0.36 11.14 11.65
N THR A 52 0.96 10.97 11.71
CA THR A 52 1.77 10.86 10.48
C THR A 52 2.29 9.43 10.37
N MET A 53 2.17 8.85 9.18
CA MET A 53 2.75 7.55 8.84
C MET A 53 3.51 7.63 7.52
N GLY A 54 4.83 7.54 7.58
CA GLY A 54 5.71 7.71 6.41
C GLY A 54 6.05 6.42 5.66
N ARG A 55 5.73 5.23 6.20
CA ARG A 55 5.93 3.92 5.56
C ARG A 55 5.16 2.82 6.29
N MET A 56 4.72 1.80 5.57
CA MET A 56 3.97 0.65 6.12
C MET A 56 4.87 -0.57 6.40
N TYR A 57 6.06 -0.35 6.95
CA TYR A 57 6.95 -1.43 7.40
C TYR A 57 7.89 -0.96 8.51
N ASN A 58 8.30 -1.88 9.36
CA ASN A 58 9.33 -1.66 10.37
C ASN A 58 10.72 -1.86 9.75
N LYS A 59 11.67 -0.95 10.02
CA LYS A 59 13.05 -1.03 9.45
C LYS A 59 13.87 -2.19 10.02
N ASN A 60 13.61 -2.54 11.27
CA ASN A 60 14.30 -3.59 12.02
C ASN A 60 13.40 -4.06 13.18
N ALA A 61 13.86 -5.01 13.97
CA ALA A 61 13.10 -5.58 15.11
C ALA A 61 12.83 -4.59 16.26
N GLU A 62 13.55 -3.47 16.33
CA GLU A 62 13.37 -2.44 17.36
C GLU A 62 12.43 -1.32 16.89
N ASP A 63 12.08 -1.30 15.61
CA ASP A 63 11.15 -0.33 15.03
C ASP A 63 9.72 -0.86 15.14
N HIS A 64 8.94 -0.29 16.04
CA HIS A 64 7.54 -0.62 16.28
C HIS A 64 6.58 0.41 15.66
N SER A 65 7.03 1.13 14.62
CA SER A 65 6.24 2.23 14.02
C SER A 65 4.91 1.76 13.46
N VAL A 66 4.83 0.56 12.90
CA VAL A 66 3.58 0.02 12.32
C VAL A 66 2.59 -0.37 13.42
N GLU A 67 3.05 -1.00 14.49
CA GLU A 67 2.24 -1.37 15.66
C GLU A 67 1.71 -0.12 16.38
N GLU A 68 2.56 0.90 16.58
CA GLU A 68 2.15 2.18 17.17
C GLU A 68 1.11 2.89 16.28
N PHE A 69 1.30 2.84 14.96
CA PHE A 69 0.35 3.37 13.99
C PHE A 69 -1.00 2.66 14.09
N VAL A 70 -1.01 1.34 14.07
CA VAL A 70 -2.23 0.53 14.16
C VAL A 70 -3.02 0.83 15.43
N GLU A 71 -2.36 0.98 16.58
CA GLU A 71 -3.00 1.34 17.85
C GLU A 71 -3.49 2.80 17.88
N SER A 72 -2.93 3.68 17.07
CA SER A 72 -3.36 5.08 17.00
C SER A 72 -4.80 5.23 16.49
N ALA A 73 -5.26 4.30 15.66
CA ALA A 73 -6.62 4.28 15.14
C ALA A 73 -7.67 4.25 16.25
N LYS A 74 -7.46 3.43 17.28
CA LYS A 74 -8.35 3.34 18.46
C LYS A 74 -8.40 4.66 19.25
N LYS A 75 -7.29 5.41 19.28
CA LYS A 75 -7.21 6.68 20.00
C LYS A 75 -8.03 7.78 19.34
N ILE A 76 -8.24 7.68 18.02
CA ILE A 76 -8.94 8.72 17.25
C ILE A 76 -10.36 8.32 16.81
N SER A 77 -10.75 7.05 16.92
CA SER A 77 -12.04 6.54 16.44
C SER A 77 -13.28 7.20 17.07
N ASN A 78 -13.11 7.90 18.19
CA ASN A 78 -14.18 8.62 18.88
C ASN A 78 -13.89 10.11 19.05
N GLN A 79 -12.91 10.64 18.31
CA GLN A 79 -12.63 12.07 18.29
C GLN A 79 -13.60 12.79 17.35
N GLU A 80 -13.90 14.05 17.63
CA GLU A 80 -14.73 14.85 16.74
C GLU A 80 -14.05 15.06 15.39
N LEU A 81 -12.75 15.33 15.40
CA LEU A 81 -11.92 15.57 14.23
C LEU A 81 -10.53 14.98 14.44
N ALA A 82 -9.96 14.39 13.40
CA ALA A 82 -8.58 13.91 13.37
C ALA A 82 -7.94 14.14 11.99
N ILE A 83 -6.62 14.22 11.96
CA ILE A 83 -5.84 14.32 10.71
C ILE A 83 -4.93 13.09 10.61
N LEU A 84 -4.97 12.42 9.47
CA LEU A 84 -4.08 11.34 9.09
C LEU A 84 -3.19 11.81 7.93
N ASP A 85 -1.91 11.97 8.17
CA ASP A 85 -0.93 12.41 7.18
C ASP A 85 -0.19 11.20 6.60
N LEU A 86 -0.55 10.84 5.37
CA LEU A 86 0.07 9.76 4.59
C LEU A 86 1.02 10.27 3.51
N ARG A 87 1.33 11.56 3.49
CA ARG A 87 2.27 12.13 2.51
C ARG A 87 3.65 11.50 2.67
N GLY A 88 4.30 11.20 1.54
CA GLY A 88 5.60 10.53 1.54
C GLY A 88 5.57 9.03 1.87
N ASN A 89 4.40 8.45 2.13
CA ASN A 89 4.27 7.03 2.47
C ASN A 89 4.30 6.15 1.22
N THR A 90 5.43 5.55 0.94
CA THR A 90 5.63 4.67 -0.23
C THR A 90 5.04 3.27 -0.08
N GLY A 91 4.25 3.03 0.96
CA GLY A 91 3.64 1.72 1.21
C GLY A 91 4.52 0.78 2.04
N GLY A 92 4.33 -0.51 1.81
CA GLY A 92 4.97 -1.61 2.53
C GLY A 92 4.02 -2.78 2.71
N GLN A 93 3.86 -3.25 3.95
CA GLN A 93 2.98 -4.37 4.27
C GLN A 93 1.52 -3.92 4.41
N SER A 94 0.60 -4.59 3.72
CA SER A 94 -0.84 -4.29 3.78
C SER A 94 -1.45 -4.52 5.17
N TRP A 95 -0.82 -5.35 6.00
CA TRP A 95 -1.26 -5.60 7.39
C TRP A 95 -1.49 -4.31 8.17
N GLY A 96 -0.56 -3.35 8.10
CA GLY A 96 -0.71 -2.06 8.81
C GLY A 96 -1.95 -1.29 8.37
N ALA A 97 -2.24 -1.25 7.07
CA ALA A 97 -3.45 -0.60 6.53
C ALA A 97 -4.73 -1.32 6.96
N ASN A 98 -4.74 -2.66 6.86
CA ASN A 98 -5.89 -3.49 7.22
C ASN A 98 -6.28 -3.32 8.69
N VAL A 99 -5.32 -3.53 9.60
CA VAL A 99 -5.59 -3.50 11.04
C VAL A 99 -5.85 -2.07 11.52
N TRP A 100 -5.21 -1.05 10.93
CA TRP A 100 -5.54 0.35 11.24
C TRP A 100 -7.01 0.65 10.91
N PHE A 101 -7.47 0.26 9.71
CA PHE A 101 -8.88 0.45 9.30
C PHE A 101 -9.86 -0.28 10.22
N GLN A 102 -9.59 -1.54 10.55
CA GLN A 102 -10.39 -2.33 11.49
C GLN A 102 -10.46 -1.67 12.88
N ASN A 103 -9.34 -1.21 13.41
CA ASN A 103 -9.29 -0.52 14.70
C ASN A 103 -10.02 0.83 14.68
N PHE A 104 -9.97 1.55 13.55
CA PHE A 104 -10.65 2.84 13.39
C PHE A 104 -12.17 2.68 13.31
N THR A 105 -12.63 1.69 12.56
CA THR A 105 -14.08 1.44 12.37
C THR A 105 -14.69 0.55 13.44
N GLY A 106 -13.90 -0.23 14.15
CA GLY A 106 -14.39 -1.28 15.05
C GLY A 106 -14.97 -2.50 14.30
N ASP A 107 -14.87 -2.53 12.96
CA ASP A 107 -15.36 -3.62 12.12
C ASP A 107 -14.17 -4.53 11.72
N PRO A 108 -14.22 -5.84 11.99
CA PRO A 108 -13.17 -6.76 11.59
C PRO A 108 -13.06 -6.95 10.08
N GLN A 109 -14.04 -6.49 9.31
CA GLN A 109 -14.03 -6.61 7.86
C GLN A 109 -13.45 -5.37 7.18
N ILE A 110 -12.54 -5.58 6.25
CA ILE A 110 -12.04 -4.54 5.34
C ILE A 110 -12.85 -4.53 4.04
N PRO A 111 -12.91 -3.39 3.33
CA PRO A 111 -13.51 -3.32 2.00
C PRO A 111 -12.86 -4.30 1.03
N GLN A 112 -13.68 -4.98 0.24
CA GLN A 112 -13.24 -5.93 -0.77
C GLN A 112 -13.41 -5.32 -2.15
N PHE A 113 -12.32 -5.09 -2.87
CA PHE A 113 -12.34 -4.61 -4.25
C PHE A 113 -12.44 -5.78 -5.22
N SER A 114 -13.02 -5.55 -6.39
CA SER A 114 -13.03 -6.55 -7.45
C SER A 114 -11.62 -6.83 -7.91
N THR A 115 -11.28 -8.09 -8.10
CA THR A 115 -9.94 -8.51 -8.52
C THR A 115 -10.00 -9.45 -9.70
N LEU A 116 -8.96 -9.41 -10.53
CA LEU A 116 -8.71 -10.39 -11.59
C LEU A 116 -7.33 -10.99 -11.36
N LYS A 117 -7.27 -12.24 -10.94
CA LYS A 117 -6.02 -12.95 -10.64
C LYS A 117 -5.66 -13.92 -11.75
N LEU A 118 -4.43 -13.85 -12.23
CA LEU A 118 -3.88 -14.81 -13.18
C LEU A 118 -3.35 -16.03 -12.42
N TRP A 119 -3.90 -17.18 -12.72
CA TRP A 119 -3.33 -18.45 -12.29
C TRP A 119 -2.55 -19.07 -13.45
N SER A 120 -1.29 -19.35 -13.20
CA SER A 120 -0.37 -19.94 -14.16
C SER A 120 0.58 -20.90 -13.44
N LYS A 121 1.32 -21.72 -14.18
CA LYS A 121 2.31 -22.64 -13.59
C LYS A 121 3.35 -21.88 -12.75
N ILE A 122 3.77 -20.70 -13.22
CA ILE A 122 4.79 -19.90 -12.50
C ILE A 122 4.23 -19.34 -11.20
N ASN A 123 2.97 -18.89 -11.19
CA ASN A 123 2.30 -18.40 -9.98
C ASN A 123 2.15 -19.53 -8.95
N THR A 124 1.66 -20.69 -9.39
CA THR A 124 1.50 -21.85 -8.52
C THR A 124 2.84 -22.28 -7.92
N TYR A 125 3.91 -22.29 -8.73
CA TYR A 125 5.23 -22.62 -8.25
C TYR A 125 5.79 -21.58 -7.26
N GLY A 126 5.65 -20.29 -7.56
CA GLY A 126 6.04 -19.20 -6.67
C GLY A 126 5.31 -19.23 -5.33
N LEU A 127 3.99 -19.45 -5.36
CA LEU A 127 3.18 -19.58 -4.15
C LEU A 127 3.58 -20.82 -3.33
N TRP A 128 3.86 -21.93 -4.01
CA TRP A 128 4.36 -23.14 -3.33
C TRP A 128 5.72 -22.90 -2.66
N GLN A 129 6.66 -22.23 -3.34
CA GLN A 129 7.95 -21.85 -2.76
C GLN A 129 7.77 -20.93 -1.54
N ALA A 130 6.92 -19.90 -1.65
CA ALA A 130 6.63 -19.01 -0.55
C ALA A 130 6.03 -19.77 0.66
N TYR A 131 5.11 -20.70 0.41
CA TYR A 131 4.54 -21.57 1.45
C TYR A 131 5.61 -22.40 2.15
N GLN A 132 6.52 -23.05 1.40
CA GLN A 132 7.59 -23.86 2.00
C GLN A 132 8.53 -23.00 2.86
N THR A 133 8.96 -21.85 2.32
CA THR A 133 9.82 -20.92 3.05
C THR A 133 9.17 -20.42 4.33
N ALA A 134 7.90 -20.04 4.26
CA ALA A 134 7.15 -19.57 5.41
C ALA A 134 6.98 -20.63 6.49
N LYS A 135 6.71 -21.89 6.07
CA LYS A 135 6.59 -23.03 6.95
C LYS A 135 7.92 -23.37 7.66
N GLU A 136 9.02 -23.40 6.91
CA GLU A 136 10.34 -23.72 7.43
C GLU A 136 10.86 -22.69 8.42
N ASN A 137 10.56 -21.41 8.19
CA ASN A 137 11.05 -20.30 9.01
C ASN A 137 10.02 -19.83 10.06
N SER A 138 8.86 -20.47 10.15
CA SER A 138 7.76 -20.08 11.06
C SER A 138 7.37 -18.59 10.93
N LEU A 139 7.35 -18.09 9.69
CA LEU A 139 7.13 -16.67 9.39
C LEU A 139 5.66 -16.23 9.52
N PHE A 140 4.73 -17.18 9.43
CA PHE A 140 3.29 -16.92 9.47
C PHE A 140 2.60 -17.81 10.51
N PRO A 141 1.48 -17.33 11.10
CA PRO A 141 0.62 -18.16 11.91
C PRO A 141 0.11 -19.39 11.16
N PRO A 142 -0.17 -20.51 11.86
CA PRO A 142 -0.66 -21.74 11.21
C PRO A 142 -1.93 -21.56 10.38
N GLU A 143 -2.82 -20.65 10.78
CA GLU A 143 -4.05 -20.32 10.06
C GLU A 143 -3.79 -19.71 8.71
N GLU A 144 -2.85 -18.77 8.58
CA GLU A 144 -2.47 -18.17 7.30
C GLU A 144 -1.82 -19.18 6.35
N LEU A 145 -1.00 -20.10 6.90
CA LEU A 145 -0.44 -21.20 6.12
C LEU A 145 -1.52 -22.16 5.61
N LEU A 146 -2.61 -22.35 6.34
CA LEU A 146 -3.74 -23.15 5.90
C LEU A 146 -4.50 -22.50 4.75
N GLU A 147 -4.66 -21.18 4.77
CA GLU A 147 -5.28 -20.42 3.68
C GLU A 147 -4.47 -20.56 2.38
N VAL A 148 -3.16 -20.32 2.44
CA VAL A 148 -2.27 -20.50 1.28
C VAL A 148 -2.30 -21.93 0.76
N LYS A 149 -2.34 -22.92 1.65
CA LYS A 149 -2.46 -24.34 1.27
C LYS A 149 -3.79 -24.64 0.61
N ALA A 150 -4.88 -24.08 1.09
CA ALA A 150 -6.21 -24.22 0.50
C ALA A 150 -6.24 -23.60 -0.90
N GLU A 151 -5.67 -22.42 -1.08
CA GLU A 151 -5.54 -21.74 -2.36
C GLU A 151 -4.75 -22.60 -3.35
N LEU A 152 -3.61 -23.16 -2.97
CA LEU A 152 -2.82 -24.10 -3.77
C LEU A 152 -3.57 -25.36 -4.17
N SER A 153 -4.53 -25.83 -3.36
CA SER A 153 -5.28 -27.06 -3.63
C SER A 153 -6.40 -26.88 -4.66
N VAL A 154 -6.87 -25.65 -4.86
CA VAL A 154 -7.97 -25.33 -5.78
C VAL A 154 -7.48 -25.12 -7.21
N VAL A 155 -6.19 -24.76 -7.35
CA VAL A 155 -5.63 -24.40 -8.65
C VAL A 155 -5.16 -25.63 -9.42
N ASN A 156 -5.69 -25.81 -10.63
CA ASN A 156 -5.16 -26.80 -11.57
C ASN A 156 -3.94 -26.21 -12.29
N PRO A 157 -2.70 -26.63 -11.98
CA PRO A 157 -1.47 -26.00 -12.52
C PRO A 157 -1.23 -26.32 -14.01
N THR A 158 -2.13 -27.02 -14.67
CA THR A 158 -1.95 -27.44 -16.07
C THR A 158 -2.41 -26.40 -17.08
N GLU A 159 -3.27 -25.47 -16.69
CA GLU A 159 -3.86 -24.47 -17.57
C GLU A 159 -3.76 -23.06 -16.93
N ASN A 160 -3.36 -22.09 -17.76
CA ASN A 160 -3.42 -20.69 -17.35
C ASN A 160 -4.87 -20.21 -17.37
N CYS A 161 -5.33 -19.62 -16.28
CA CYS A 161 -6.69 -19.06 -16.23
C CYS A 161 -6.69 -17.73 -15.46
N TRP A 162 -7.65 -16.88 -15.82
CA TRP A 162 -7.98 -15.68 -15.07
C TRP A 162 -9.21 -15.95 -14.21
N ILE A 163 -9.12 -15.65 -12.92
CA ILE A 163 -10.23 -15.75 -11.98
C ILE A 163 -10.63 -14.35 -11.57
N PHE A 164 -11.87 -13.98 -11.85
CA PHE A 164 -12.48 -12.75 -11.39
C PHE A 164 -13.18 -13.00 -10.05
N THR A 165 -12.89 -12.15 -9.07
CA THR A 165 -13.58 -12.10 -7.78
C THR A 165 -14.28 -10.76 -7.68
N GLU A 166 -15.59 -10.78 -7.51
CA GLU A 166 -16.38 -9.57 -7.33
C GLU A 166 -16.15 -8.99 -5.92
N GLY A 167 -15.86 -7.71 -5.86
CA GLY A 167 -15.71 -6.97 -4.63
C GLY A 167 -17.04 -6.49 -4.06
N LYS A 168 -17.01 -6.06 -2.80
CA LYS A 168 -18.14 -5.40 -2.12
C LYS A 168 -17.63 -4.10 -1.51
N GLU A 169 -17.89 -3.00 -2.21
CA GLU A 169 -17.59 -1.66 -1.75
C GLU A 169 -18.87 -1.05 -1.18
N GLU A 170 -19.07 -1.16 0.12
CA GLU A 170 -20.22 -0.57 0.80
C GLU A 170 -19.80 0.70 1.53
N LYS A 171 -20.56 1.79 1.36
CA LYS A 171 -20.38 3.00 2.16
C LYS A 171 -20.75 2.71 3.61
N LYS A 172 -19.84 3.07 4.53
CA LYS A 172 -20.00 2.89 5.97
C LYS A 172 -19.98 4.24 6.68
N GLN A 173 -20.79 4.36 7.71
CA GLN A 173 -20.76 5.52 8.59
C GLN A 173 -19.61 5.39 9.60
N ASN A 174 -18.97 6.50 9.90
CA ASN A 174 -18.04 6.65 11.00
C ASN A 174 -18.36 7.93 11.78
N THR A 175 -18.02 7.97 13.05
CA THR A 175 -18.33 9.10 13.92
C THR A 175 -17.30 10.22 13.83
N THR A 176 -16.06 9.88 13.57
CA THR A 176 -14.95 10.84 13.50
C THR A 176 -14.88 11.49 12.12
N LYS A 177 -14.87 12.81 12.07
CA LYS A 177 -14.45 13.54 10.87
C LYS A 177 -12.96 13.31 10.66
N LEU A 178 -12.56 12.66 9.57
CA LEU A 178 -11.16 12.36 9.30
C LEU A 178 -10.69 13.14 8.07
N ILE A 179 -9.62 13.90 8.22
CA ILE A 179 -8.91 14.53 7.12
C ILE A 179 -7.69 13.68 6.80
N VAL A 180 -7.56 13.26 5.54
CA VAL A 180 -6.42 12.45 5.08
C VAL A 180 -5.58 13.28 4.14
N LEU A 181 -4.30 13.47 4.48
CA LEU A 181 -3.36 14.22 3.63
C LEU A 181 -2.60 13.24 2.72
N LEU A 182 -2.56 13.59 1.43
CA LEU A 182 -1.99 12.76 0.36
C LEU A 182 -0.97 13.54 -0.47
N ASP A 183 -0.02 12.82 -1.06
CA ASP A 183 0.86 13.37 -2.10
C ASP A 183 1.24 12.31 -3.15
N GLY A 184 1.99 12.71 -4.18
CA GLY A 184 2.45 11.82 -5.25
C GLY A 184 3.42 10.71 -4.83
N ASN A 185 3.82 10.65 -3.55
CA ASN A 185 4.61 9.56 -2.99
C ASN A 185 3.74 8.60 -2.17
N THR A 186 2.48 8.95 -1.87
CA THR A 186 1.53 8.04 -1.22
C THR A 186 1.25 6.87 -2.16
N ALA A 187 1.65 5.63 -1.77
CA ALA A 187 1.75 4.53 -2.72
C ALA A 187 1.42 3.15 -2.10
N SER A 188 1.00 2.19 -2.93
CA SER A 188 0.88 0.76 -2.60
C SER A 188 0.01 0.53 -1.34
N ALA A 189 0.53 -0.07 -0.26
CA ALA A 189 -0.23 -0.32 0.97
C ALA A 189 -0.83 0.95 1.59
N ALA A 190 -0.24 2.14 1.37
CA ALA A 190 -0.84 3.40 1.77
C ALA A 190 -2.06 3.73 0.90
N GLU A 191 -2.04 3.42 -0.40
CA GLU A 191 -3.21 3.56 -1.28
C GLU A 191 -4.32 2.57 -0.92
N ASN A 192 -3.98 1.37 -0.42
CA ASN A 192 -4.99 0.46 0.13
C ASN A 192 -5.76 1.14 1.26
N LEU A 193 -5.05 1.77 2.21
CA LEU A 193 -5.70 2.48 3.31
C LEU A 193 -6.55 3.64 2.81
N VAL A 194 -6.06 4.42 1.84
CA VAL A 194 -6.82 5.51 1.19
C VAL A 194 -8.13 4.99 0.63
N LEU A 195 -8.08 3.89 -0.11
CA LEU A 195 -9.28 3.29 -0.72
C LEU A 195 -10.24 2.72 0.32
N TYR A 196 -9.74 2.12 1.41
CA TYR A 196 -10.60 1.69 2.52
C TYR A 196 -11.28 2.89 3.16
N LEU A 197 -10.55 3.96 3.46
CA LEU A 197 -11.09 5.17 4.04
C LEU A 197 -12.09 5.88 3.11
N ASN A 198 -11.93 5.76 1.80
CA ASN A 198 -12.88 6.30 0.82
C ASN A 198 -14.26 5.61 0.87
N THR A 199 -14.38 4.45 1.52
CA THR A 199 -15.68 3.82 1.79
C THR A 199 -16.41 4.42 3.01
N LEU A 200 -15.79 5.34 3.74
CA LEU A 200 -16.39 6.00 4.90
C LEU A 200 -17.00 7.36 4.50
N GLU A 201 -18.09 7.75 5.18
CA GLU A 201 -18.82 8.99 4.83
C GLU A 201 -18.15 10.27 5.33
N ASN A 202 -17.56 10.23 6.53
CA ASN A 202 -16.98 11.41 7.18
C ASN A 202 -15.46 11.53 6.95
N VAL A 203 -14.99 11.26 5.74
CA VAL A 203 -13.56 11.36 5.37
C VAL A 203 -13.41 12.35 4.23
N VAL A 204 -12.41 13.22 4.32
CA VAL A 204 -12.04 14.19 3.28
C VAL A 204 -10.57 14.03 2.95
N PHE A 205 -10.25 13.92 1.69
CA PHE A 205 -8.89 13.76 1.19
C PHE A 205 -8.37 15.10 0.67
N ILE A 206 -7.20 15.51 1.15
CA ILE A 206 -6.57 16.80 0.81
C ILE A 206 -5.12 16.57 0.36
N GLY A 207 -4.70 17.24 -0.68
CA GLY A 207 -3.32 17.19 -1.18
C GLY A 207 -3.23 17.08 -2.69
N THR A 208 -2.42 16.16 -3.19
CA THR A 208 -2.32 15.83 -4.61
C THR A 208 -2.67 14.38 -4.84
N ASN A 209 -2.77 13.95 -6.10
CA ASN A 209 -2.97 12.53 -6.41
C ASN A 209 -1.90 11.67 -5.73
N THR A 210 -2.29 10.46 -5.36
CA THR A 210 -1.36 9.41 -4.95
C THR A 210 -0.52 8.93 -6.15
N LEU A 211 0.44 8.04 -5.94
CA LEU A 211 1.34 7.57 -6.99
C LEU A 211 0.60 6.76 -8.08
N GLY A 212 -0.42 6.00 -7.71
CA GLY A 212 -1.10 5.10 -8.64
C GLY A 212 -0.34 3.80 -8.89
N CYS A 213 0.13 3.15 -7.84
CA CYS A 213 0.72 1.81 -7.91
C CYS A 213 -0.06 0.81 -7.04
N PHE A 214 -1.37 0.82 -7.18
CA PHE A 214 -2.32 0.00 -6.46
C PHE A 214 -2.90 -1.13 -7.31
N PHE A 215 -3.01 -0.90 -8.61
CA PHE A 215 -3.75 -1.75 -9.54
C PHE A 215 -3.18 -3.16 -9.67
N SER A 216 -1.87 -3.30 -9.62
CA SER A 216 -1.17 -4.59 -9.74
C SER A 216 -0.36 -4.89 -8.49
N ASN A 217 -0.51 -6.10 -7.94
CA ASN A 217 0.44 -6.58 -6.94
C ASN A 217 1.77 -6.98 -7.62
N ALA A 218 2.89 -6.72 -6.98
CA ALA A 218 4.21 -7.12 -7.44
C ALA A 218 4.88 -8.10 -6.46
N ASN A 219 4.07 -8.94 -5.82
CA ASN A 219 4.53 -9.78 -4.71
C ASN A 219 5.07 -11.13 -5.15
N MET A 220 4.86 -11.49 -6.43
CA MET A 220 5.33 -12.77 -6.95
C MET A 220 6.77 -12.65 -7.44
N LYS A 221 7.54 -13.67 -7.15
CA LYS A 221 8.93 -13.77 -7.57
C LYS A 221 9.19 -15.11 -8.24
N CYS A 222 10.03 -15.13 -9.25
CA CYS A 222 10.59 -16.36 -9.78
C CYS A 222 12.08 -16.18 -10.03
N ILE A 223 12.82 -17.26 -9.83
CA ILE A 223 14.24 -17.33 -10.14
C ILE A 223 14.40 -18.09 -11.45
N LEU A 224 15.02 -17.44 -12.44
CA LEU A 224 15.30 -18.08 -13.72
C LEU A 224 16.32 -19.21 -13.54
N PRO A 225 16.05 -20.44 -14.02
CA PRO A 225 16.82 -21.63 -13.65
C PRO A 225 18.27 -21.64 -14.15
N ASN A 226 18.58 -20.89 -15.22
CA ASN A 226 19.90 -20.89 -15.83
C ASN A 226 20.77 -19.69 -15.45
N SER A 227 20.15 -18.54 -15.19
CA SER A 227 20.86 -17.28 -14.91
C SER A 227 20.79 -16.87 -13.44
N GLU A 228 19.96 -17.54 -12.65
CA GLU A 228 19.67 -17.22 -11.25
C GLU A 228 19.16 -15.78 -11.05
N ILE A 229 18.68 -15.15 -12.12
CA ILE A 229 18.09 -13.82 -12.05
C ILE A 229 16.69 -13.92 -11.40
N GLU A 230 16.48 -13.16 -10.32
CA GLU A 230 15.17 -13.00 -9.71
C GLU A 230 14.34 -12.00 -10.52
N ILE A 231 13.14 -12.40 -10.90
CA ILE A 231 12.14 -11.56 -11.56
C ILE A 231 10.96 -11.39 -10.61
N SER A 232 10.62 -10.13 -10.30
CA SER A 232 9.39 -9.79 -9.62
C SER A 232 8.31 -9.47 -10.65
N TYR A 233 7.09 -9.94 -10.42
CA TYR A 233 5.95 -9.69 -11.32
C TYR A 233 4.65 -9.64 -10.53
N GLY A 234 3.63 -9.00 -11.14
CA GLY A 234 2.28 -9.00 -10.63
C GLY A 234 1.44 -10.09 -11.28
N ASP A 235 0.53 -10.68 -10.51
CA ASP A 235 -0.39 -11.71 -10.95
C ASP A 235 -1.85 -11.35 -10.71
N GLN A 236 -2.11 -10.17 -10.15
CA GLN A 236 -3.44 -9.71 -9.81
C GLN A 236 -3.63 -8.27 -10.25
N LEU A 237 -4.79 -8.00 -10.81
CA LEU A 237 -5.31 -6.67 -11.08
C LEU A 237 -6.44 -6.37 -10.10
N THR A 238 -6.45 -5.18 -9.52
CA THR A 238 -7.49 -4.72 -8.61
C THR A 238 -8.28 -3.59 -9.27
N PHE A 239 -9.59 -3.68 -9.25
CA PHE A 239 -10.48 -2.72 -9.90
C PHE A 239 -11.21 -1.89 -8.85
N THR A 240 -11.14 -0.58 -9.01
CA THR A 240 -11.90 0.41 -8.25
C THR A 240 -12.21 1.60 -9.13
N ASN A 241 -13.30 2.29 -8.85
CA ASN A 241 -13.69 3.48 -9.61
C ASN A 241 -12.90 4.73 -9.20
N ASN A 242 -12.15 4.67 -8.11
CA ASN A 242 -11.57 5.84 -7.46
C ASN A 242 -10.04 5.94 -7.58
N CYS A 243 -9.40 4.96 -8.20
CA CYS A 243 -7.94 4.96 -8.38
C CYS A 243 -7.58 4.36 -9.74
N ILE A 244 -6.65 5.01 -10.45
CA ILE A 244 -6.19 4.60 -11.78
C ILE A 244 -4.67 4.40 -11.71
N GLU A 245 -4.20 3.27 -12.22
CA GLU A 245 -2.76 2.98 -12.31
C GLU A 245 -2.01 4.11 -13.02
N GLY A 246 -0.91 4.56 -12.41
CA GLY A 246 -0.10 5.66 -12.91
C GLY A 246 -0.70 7.07 -12.75
N THR A 247 -1.97 7.19 -12.31
CA THR A 247 -2.62 8.47 -12.00
C THR A 247 -2.90 8.60 -10.50
N GLY A 248 -3.19 7.50 -9.85
CA GLY A 248 -3.47 7.43 -8.43
C GLY A 248 -4.91 7.79 -8.05
N PHE A 249 -5.12 7.88 -6.74
CA PHE A 249 -6.36 8.36 -6.13
C PHE A 249 -6.35 9.89 -6.16
N GLN A 250 -7.44 10.48 -6.62
CA GLN A 250 -7.60 11.94 -6.67
C GLN A 250 -8.20 12.46 -5.36
N PRO A 251 -7.58 13.45 -4.69
CA PRO A 251 -8.13 14.03 -3.47
C PRO A 251 -9.39 14.87 -3.74
N ASP A 252 -10.22 15.06 -2.73
CA ASP A 252 -11.40 15.92 -2.78
C ASP A 252 -11.01 17.41 -2.91
N ILE A 253 -9.93 17.80 -2.24
CA ILE A 253 -9.40 19.17 -2.26
C ILE A 253 -7.94 19.12 -2.71
N TRP A 254 -7.69 19.67 -3.90
CA TRP A 254 -6.35 19.76 -4.45
C TRP A 254 -5.53 20.87 -3.78
N ILE A 255 -4.46 20.49 -3.11
CA ILE A 255 -3.46 21.42 -2.58
C ILE A 255 -2.08 20.94 -3.05
N GLY A 256 -1.47 21.65 -4.00
CA GLY A 256 -0.11 21.38 -4.42
C GLY A 256 0.91 21.88 -3.40
N GLY A 257 2.01 21.13 -3.24
CA GLY A 257 3.12 21.52 -2.38
C GLY A 257 3.15 20.83 -1.01
N GLN A 258 4.18 21.16 -0.23
CA GLN A 258 4.43 20.53 1.07
C GLN A 258 3.61 21.13 2.23
N ASP A 259 2.89 22.21 1.99
CA ASP A 259 2.17 23.00 2.99
C ASP A 259 0.71 22.55 3.22
N ALA A 260 0.31 21.37 2.69
CA ALA A 260 -1.07 20.89 2.81
C ALA A 260 -1.55 20.82 4.26
N LEU A 261 -0.70 20.40 5.21
CA LEU A 261 -1.06 20.36 6.63
C LEU A 261 -1.30 21.76 7.20
N GLU A 262 -0.37 22.70 6.96
CA GLU A 262 -0.46 24.08 7.45
C GLU A 262 -1.71 24.77 6.92
N ARG A 263 -2.01 24.60 5.62
CA ARG A 263 -3.20 25.16 4.99
C ARG A 263 -4.48 24.54 5.51
N THR A 264 -4.47 23.22 5.78
CA THR A 264 -5.60 22.54 6.41
C THR A 264 -5.88 23.08 7.80
N LEU A 265 -4.84 23.23 8.63
CA LEU A 265 -4.98 23.79 9.97
C LEU A 265 -5.48 25.23 9.94
N ALA A 266 -4.94 26.07 9.06
CA ALA A 266 -5.39 27.46 8.89
C ALA A 266 -6.86 27.54 8.41
N PHE A 267 -7.30 26.62 7.56
CA PHE A 267 -8.69 26.52 7.12
C PHE A 267 -9.63 26.15 8.28
N LEU A 268 -9.25 25.17 9.08
CA LEU A 268 -10.02 24.73 10.25
C LEU A 268 -10.13 25.85 11.30
N GLU A 269 -9.06 26.57 11.56
CA GLU A 269 -9.02 27.72 12.47
C GLU A 269 -10.00 28.81 12.00
N LYS A 270 -9.92 29.18 10.73
CA LYS A 270 -10.78 30.23 10.15
C LYS A 270 -12.26 29.88 10.20
N ASN A 271 -12.62 28.58 10.15
CA ASN A 271 -14.01 28.13 10.16
C ASN A 271 -14.53 27.74 11.56
N GLY A 272 -13.75 27.97 12.62
CA GLY A 272 -14.17 27.73 13.99
C GLY A 272 -14.17 26.27 14.45
N GLU A 273 -13.74 25.35 13.60
CA GLU A 273 -13.51 23.94 13.93
C GLU A 273 -12.24 23.75 14.78
N TYR A 274 -11.48 24.84 14.94
CA TYR A 274 -10.19 24.86 15.55
C TYR A 274 -9.94 26.26 16.19
N ARG A 275 -9.68 26.32 17.48
CA ARG A 275 -9.31 27.57 18.16
C ARG A 275 -7.88 27.46 18.69
N VAL A 276 -7.02 28.39 18.32
CA VAL A 276 -5.74 28.57 18.99
C VAL A 276 -6.03 29.05 20.42
N ASN A 277 -5.67 28.26 21.43
CA ASN A 277 -5.66 28.78 22.80
C ASN A 277 -4.52 29.79 22.88
N GLU A 278 -4.84 31.08 23.04
CA GLU A 278 -3.92 32.17 23.32
C GLU A 278 -3.15 31.93 24.63
#